data_9984e3a9dd86d34b3ae52a9ce1566440
#
_entry.id   9984e3a9dd86d34b3ae52a9ce1566440
#
_cell.length_a   1.000
_cell.length_b   1.000
_cell.length_c   1.000
_cell.angle_alpha   90.00
_cell.angle_beta   90.00
_cell.angle_gamma   90.00
#
_symmetry.space_group_name_H-M   'P 1'
#
loop_
_entity.id
_entity.type
_entity.pdbx_description
1 polymer ?
#
loop_
_entity_poly.entity_id
_entity_poly.type
_entity_poly.pdbx_seq_one_letter_code
_entity_poly.pdbx_strand_id
1 'polypeptide(L)'
;MRRYETILIAHVDLSEDELSNLIARYGAIITDQKGILVKVERWGKRRLAYMIKKQARGFYLLIDYACESAAVNELERNLKINDKILKFMTVLKDGAVDPAALEREIAEAAQKKEKKEAVQENAPEASPAVQAEIPAPEAAEDQQPVPDETKTEVKGDD
;
A
#
# COMPACT_ATOMS: atom_id res chain seq x y z
N MET A 1 -14.88 -24.02 -8.44
CA MET A 1 -13.97 -22.90 -8.72
C MET A 1 -12.73 -22.99 -7.85
N ARG A 2 -11.65 -22.33 -8.21
CA ARG A 2 -10.43 -22.21 -7.39
C ARG A 2 -10.33 -20.79 -6.86
N ARG A 3 -9.81 -20.62 -5.65
CA ARG A 3 -9.62 -19.29 -5.04
C ARG A 3 -8.16 -18.85 -5.21
N TYR A 4 -7.98 -17.62 -5.64
CA TYR A 4 -6.67 -17.02 -5.89
C TYR A 4 -6.54 -15.69 -5.17
N GLU A 5 -5.31 -15.35 -4.85
CA GLU A 5 -4.93 -14.03 -4.39
C GLU A 5 -3.92 -13.44 -5.37
N THR A 6 -4.20 -12.26 -5.89
CA THR A 6 -3.26 -11.50 -6.71
C THR A 6 -2.83 -10.26 -5.97
N ILE A 7 -1.54 -10.18 -5.66
CA ILE A 7 -0.91 -8.97 -5.14
C ILE A 7 -0.33 -8.23 -6.33
N LEU A 8 -0.67 -6.96 -6.48
CA LEU A 8 -0.12 -6.12 -7.53
C LEU A 8 0.48 -4.84 -6.96
N ILE A 9 1.50 -4.35 -7.62
CA ILE A 9 2.19 -3.10 -7.31
C ILE A 9 1.96 -2.16 -8.49
N ALA A 10 1.20 -1.11 -8.25
CA ALA A 10 0.93 -0.07 -9.23
C ALA A 10 1.89 1.11 -9.05
N HIS A 11 1.97 1.95 -10.08
CA HIS A 11 2.75 3.19 -10.05
C HIS A 11 2.27 4.11 -8.93
N VAL A 12 3.19 4.81 -8.27
CA VAL A 12 2.88 5.69 -7.13
C VAL A 12 2.18 6.97 -7.54
N ASP A 13 2.33 7.37 -8.80
CA ASP A 13 1.81 8.62 -9.36
C ASP A 13 0.34 8.53 -9.79
N LEU A 14 -0.27 7.34 -9.63
CA LEU A 14 -1.69 7.15 -9.94
C LEU A 14 -2.57 7.93 -8.97
N SER A 15 -3.57 8.62 -9.52
CA SER A 15 -4.64 9.25 -8.74
C SER A 15 -5.57 8.19 -8.13
N GLU A 16 -6.36 8.58 -7.14
CA GLU A 16 -7.34 7.67 -6.51
C GLU A 16 -8.41 7.22 -7.52
N ASP A 17 -8.80 8.10 -8.46
CA ASP A 17 -9.74 7.76 -9.52
C ASP A 17 -9.15 6.74 -10.49
N GLU A 18 -7.88 6.90 -10.87
CA GLU A 18 -7.19 5.95 -11.73
C GLU A 18 -7.03 4.58 -11.06
N LEU A 19 -6.73 4.55 -9.75
CA LEU A 19 -6.67 3.32 -8.97
C LEU A 19 -8.05 2.65 -8.89
N SER A 20 -9.11 3.42 -8.68
CA SER A 20 -10.48 2.92 -8.64
C SER A 20 -10.91 2.33 -9.98
N ASN A 21 -10.62 3.02 -11.08
CA ASN A 21 -10.86 2.54 -12.44
C ASN A 21 -10.08 1.27 -12.75
N LEU A 22 -8.84 1.19 -12.29
CA LEU A 22 -7.98 0.01 -12.45
C LEU A 22 -8.56 -1.20 -11.71
N ILE A 23 -9.00 -1.01 -10.46
CA ILE A 23 -9.67 -2.05 -9.66
C ILE A 23 -10.96 -2.50 -10.33
N ALA A 24 -11.80 -1.56 -10.77
CA ALA A 24 -13.05 -1.86 -11.46
C ALA A 24 -12.81 -2.67 -12.74
N ARG A 25 -11.81 -2.29 -13.54
CA ARG A 25 -11.42 -3.02 -14.76
C ARG A 25 -11.02 -4.46 -14.48
N TYR A 26 -10.18 -4.70 -13.46
CA TYR A 26 -9.75 -6.06 -13.11
C TYR A 26 -10.88 -6.86 -12.47
N GLY A 27 -11.74 -6.22 -11.68
CA GLY A 27 -12.97 -6.83 -11.19
C GLY A 27 -13.88 -7.29 -12.33
N ALA A 28 -14.09 -6.46 -13.35
CA ALA A 28 -14.89 -6.80 -14.52
C ALA A 28 -14.33 -8.02 -15.26
N ILE A 29 -13.01 -8.11 -15.46
CA ILE A 29 -12.40 -9.28 -16.12
C ILE A 29 -12.72 -10.59 -15.37
N ILE A 30 -12.72 -10.54 -14.03
CA ILE A 30 -13.04 -11.69 -13.20
C ILE A 30 -14.52 -12.06 -13.34
N THR A 31 -15.43 -11.09 -13.24
CA THR A 31 -16.87 -11.32 -13.30
C THR A 31 -17.35 -11.72 -14.69
N ASP A 32 -16.79 -11.18 -15.76
CA ASP A 32 -17.08 -11.55 -17.16
C ASP A 32 -16.77 -13.01 -17.44
N GLN A 33 -15.77 -13.56 -16.75
CA GLN A 33 -15.39 -14.97 -16.81
C GLN A 33 -16.14 -15.83 -15.76
N LYS A 34 -17.28 -15.36 -15.23
CA LYS A 34 -18.09 -16.02 -14.21
C LYS A 34 -17.32 -16.27 -12.90
N GLY A 35 -16.30 -15.47 -12.61
CA GLY A 35 -15.59 -15.47 -11.34
C GLY A 35 -16.31 -14.62 -10.29
N ILE A 36 -15.97 -14.83 -9.05
CA ILE A 36 -16.49 -14.11 -7.87
C ILE A 36 -15.36 -13.29 -7.27
N LEU A 37 -15.54 -11.98 -7.20
CA LEU A 37 -14.62 -11.09 -6.50
C LEU A 37 -14.96 -11.13 -5.01
N VAL A 38 -14.04 -11.65 -4.19
CA VAL A 38 -14.26 -11.84 -2.76
C VAL A 38 -13.86 -10.57 -2.00
N LYS A 39 -12.68 -10.03 -2.27
CA LYS A 39 -12.14 -8.90 -1.52
C LYS A 39 -11.14 -8.11 -2.34
N VAL A 40 -11.13 -6.79 -2.14
CA VAL A 40 -10.06 -5.90 -2.61
C VAL A 40 -9.51 -5.13 -1.43
N GLU A 41 -8.23 -5.22 -1.21
CA GLU A 41 -7.53 -4.46 -0.16
C GLU A 41 -6.57 -3.46 -0.78
N ARG A 42 -6.65 -2.22 -0.33
CA ARG A 42 -5.70 -1.15 -0.67
C ARG A 42 -4.69 -1.01 0.47
N TRP A 43 -3.48 -1.53 0.28
CA TRP A 43 -2.44 -1.44 1.31
C TRP A 43 -1.70 -0.11 1.28
N GLY A 44 -1.96 0.71 0.26
CA GLY A 44 -1.41 2.04 0.13
C GLY A 44 0.01 2.09 -0.45
N LYS A 45 0.59 3.28 -0.39
CA LYS A 45 1.93 3.56 -0.91
C LYS A 45 3.00 3.03 0.04
N ARG A 46 3.87 2.14 -0.45
CA ARG A 46 4.97 1.54 0.33
C ARG A 46 6.29 1.62 -0.42
N ARG A 47 7.39 1.65 0.33
CA ARG A 47 8.75 1.54 -0.21
C ARG A 47 8.98 0.10 -0.69
N LEU A 48 9.57 -0.03 -1.88
CA LEU A 48 9.97 -1.31 -2.44
C LEU A 48 11.33 -1.75 -1.84
N ALA A 49 11.54 -3.06 -1.72
CA ALA A 49 12.82 -3.61 -1.26
C ALA A 49 13.96 -3.35 -2.25
N TYR A 50 13.63 -3.25 -3.54
CA TYR A 50 14.52 -2.88 -4.64
C TYR A 50 13.76 -2.08 -5.68
N MET A 51 14.47 -1.33 -6.51
CA MET A 51 13.84 -0.54 -7.57
C MET A 51 13.22 -1.41 -8.65
N ILE A 52 11.95 -1.15 -8.99
CA ILE A 52 11.26 -1.79 -10.10
C ILE A 52 10.93 -0.70 -11.12
N LYS A 53 11.34 -0.87 -12.38
CA LYS A 53 11.15 0.14 -13.45
C LYS A 53 11.61 1.55 -13.01
N LYS A 54 12.75 1.66 -12.30
CA LYS A 54 13.30 2.89 -11.72
C LYS A 54 12.45 3.54 -10.62
N GLN A 55 11.42 2.85 -10.10
CA GLN A 55 10.59 3.31 -8.99
C GLN A 55 11.06 2.69 -7.67
N ALA A 56 11.24 3.52 -6.65
CA ALA A 56 11.60 3.11 -5.28
C ALA A 56 10.37 2.90 -4.37
N ARG A 57 9.19 3.34 -4.82
CA ARG A 57 7.91 3.20 -4.12
C ARG A 57 6.86 2.67 -5.08
N GLY A 58 5.82 2.03 -4.54
CA GLY A 58 4.68 1.55 -5.32
C GLY A 58 3.42 1.51 -4.46
N PHE A 59 2.27 1.50 -5.11
CA PHE A 59 0.98 1.34 -4.49
C PHE A 59 0.61 -0.14 -4.48
N TYR A 60 0.47 -0.73 -3.29
CA TYR A 60 0.14 -2.14 -3.13
C TYR A 60 -1.35 -2.36 -3.08
N LEU A 61 -1.82 -3.31 -3.85
CA LEU A 61 -3.20 -3.77 -3.90
C LEU A 61 -3.21 -5.29 -3.80
N LEU A 62 -4.18 -5.84 -3.07
CA LEU A 62 -4.50 -7.26 -3.03
C LEU A 62 -5.90 -7.47 -3.56
N ILE A 63 -6.06 -8.43 -4.45
CA ILE A 63 -7.34 -8.87 -5.01
C ILE A 63 -7.50 -10.35 -4.68
N ASP A 64 -8.49 -10.69 -3.86
CA ASP A 64 -8.91 -12.06 -3.53
C ASP A 64 -10.15 -12.39 -4.35
N TYR A 65 -10.12 -13.47 -5.09
CA TYR A 65 -11.17 -13.85 -6.02
C TYR A 65 -11.20 -15.35 -6.27
N ALA A 66 -12.36 -15.85 -6.68
CA ALA A 66 -12.53 -17.23 -7.08
C ALA A 66 -12.97 -17.31 -8.55
N CYS A 67 -12.27 -18.11 -9.32
CA CYS A 67 -12.58 -18.28 -10.74
C CYS A 67 -11.98 -19.60 -11.29
N GLU A 68 -12.16 -19.79 -12.58
CA GLU A 68 -11.44 -20.83 -13.34
C GLU A 68 -10.07 -20.31 -13.80
N SER A 69 -9.15 -21.22 -14.12
CA SER A 69 -7.78 -20.87 -14.52
C SER A 69 -7.72 -20.01 -15.80
N ALA A 70 -8.71 -20.11 -16.67
CA ALA A 70 -8.81 -19.27 -17.87
C ALA A 70 -8.93 -17.78 -17.52
N ALA A 71 -9.74 -17.45 -16.50
CA ALA A 71 -9.91 -16.09 -16.04
C ALA A 71 -8.61 -15.53 -15.42
N VAL A 72 -7.84 -16.36 -14.70
CA VAL A 72 -6.53 -15.97 -14.16
C VAL A 72 -5.57 -15.60 -15.28
N ASN A 73 -5.51 -16.42 -16.34
CA ASN A 73 -4.64 -16.16 -17.48
C ASN A 73 -4.98 -14.83 -18.18
N GLU A 74 -6.27 -14.54 -18.33
CA GLU A 74 -6.71 -13.28 -18.94
C GLU A 74 -6.43 -12.07 -18.04
N LEU A 75 -6.65 -12.21 -16.72
CA LEU A 75 -6.27 -11.19 -15.75
C LEU A 75 -4.75 -10.91 -15.80
N GLU A 76 -3.93 -11.94 -15.74
CA GLU A 76 -2.47 -11.81 -15.82
C GLU A 76 -2.01 -11.20 -17.13
N ARG A 77 -2.65 -11.57 -18.26
CA ARG A 77 -2.38 -10.97 -19.56
C ARG A 77 -2.61 -9.47 -19.52
N ASN A 78 -3.74 -9.03 -18.96
CA ASN A 78 -4.07 -7.61 -18.82
C ASN A 78 -3.12 -6.89 -17.85
N LEU A 79 -2.70 -7.53 -16.76
CA LEU A 79 -1.71 -6.98 -15.84
C LEU A 79 -0.34 -6.79 -16.49
N LYS A 80 0.09 -7.71 -17.37
CA LYS A 80 1.37 -7.64 -18.10
C LYS A 80 1.40 -6.50 -19.12
N ILE A 81 0.27 -6.25 -19.80
CA ILE A 81 0.16 -5.22 -20.85
C ILE A 81 0.04 -3.82 -20.25
N ASN A 82 -0.44 -3.71 -19.01
CA ASN A 82 -0.69 -2.42 -18.40
C ASN A 82 0.60 -1.79 -17.84
N ASP A 83 1.08 -0.73 -18.47
CA ASP A 83 2.30 -0.01 -18.06
C ASP A 83 2.21 0.60 -16.65
N LYS A 84 0.98 0.87 -16.16
CA LYS A 84 0.73 1.37 -14.81
C LYS A 84 1.02 0.33 -13.72
N ILE A 85 1.21 -0.94 -14.08
CA ILE A 85 1.56 -2.02 -13.17
C ILE A 85 3.08 -2.24 -13.21
N LEU A 86 3.70 -2.15 -12.05
CA LEU A 86 5.13 -2.39 -11.88
C LEU A 86 5.44 -3.88 -11.79
N LYS A 87 4.68 -4.58 -10.95
CA LYS A 87 4.82 -6.02 -10.70
C LYS A 87 3.50 -6.60 -10.19
N PHE A 88 3.28 -7.89 -10.42
CA PHE A 88 2.19 -8.63 -9.80
C PHE A 88 2.65 -10.06 -9.47
N MET A 89 1.89 -10.72 -8.61
CA MET A 89 2.07 -12.11 -8.24
C MET A 89 0.69 -12.70 -7.93
N THR A 90 0.38 -13.82 -8.57
CA THR A 90 -0.86 -14.58 -8.32
C THR A 90 -0.52 -15.87 -7.59
N VAL A 91 -1.25 -16.16 -6.53
CA VAL A 91 -1.09 -17.36 -5.69
C VAL A 91 -2.41 -18.11 -5.62
N LEU A 92 -2.37 -19.42 -5.73
CA LEU A 92 -3.51 -20.28 -5.47
C LEU A 92 -3.70 -20.37 -3.95
N LYS A 93 -4.85 -19.95 -3.45
CA LYS A 93 -5.21 -20.02 -2.03
C LYS A 93 -5.93 -21.32 -1.70
N ASP A 94 -6.94 -21.67 -2.50
CA ASP A 94 -7.74 -22.86 -2.33
C ASP A 94 -8.01 -23.56 -3.67
N GLY A 95 -7.79 -24.88 -3.69
CA GLY A 95 -7.92 -25.71 -4.91
C GLY A 95 -9.37 -26.01 -5.30
N ALA A 96 -10.30 -25.96 -4.37
CA ALA A 96 -11.73 -26.21 -4.62
C ALA A 96 -12.58 -25.43 -3.62
N VAL A 97 -13.36 -24.48 -4.12
CA VAL A 97 -14.22 -23.63 -3.28
C VAL A 97 -15.66 -23.67 -3.82
N ASP A 98 -16.60 -23.79 -2.90
CA ASP A 98 -18.03 -23.71 -3.21
C ASP A 98 -18.43 -22.23 -3.38
N PRO A 99 -19.02 -21.85 -4.53
CA PRO A 99 -19.49 -20.49 -4.77
C PRO A 99 -20.47 -19.98 -3.70
N ALA A 100 -21.37 -20.83 -3.22
CA ALA A 100 -22.35 -20.45 -2.20
C ALA A 100 -21.73 -20.12 -0.85
N ALA A 101 -20.61 -20.78 -0.50
CA ALA A 101 -19.87 -20.46 0.72
C ALA A 101 -19.16 -19.10 0.62
N LEU A 102 -18.62 -18.77 -0.55
CA LEU A 102 -17.98 -17.48 -0.82
C LEU A 102 -18.96 -16.32 -0.79
N GLU A 103 -20.16 -16.48 -1.34
CA GLU A 103 -21.19 -15.46 -1.31
C GLU A 103 -21.60 -15.12 0.12
N ARG A 104 -21.69 -16.12 1.00
CA ARG A 104 -21.93 -15.91 2.44
C ARG A 104 -20.77 -15.17 3.11
N GLU A 105 -19.53 -15.55 2.83
CA GLU A 105 -18.33 -14.87 3.36
C GLU A 105 -18.32 -13.38 2.94
N ILE A 106 -18.67 -13.09 1.68
CA ILE A 106 -18.75 -11.72 1.17
C ILE A 106 -19.87 -10.93 1.87
N ALA A 107 -21.04 -11.53 2.06
CA ALA A 107 -22.15 -10.89 2.74
C ALA A 107 -21.83 -10.58 4.21
N GLU A 108 -21.20 -11.51 4.92
CA GLU A 108 -20.75 -11.33 6.31
C GLU A 108 -19.65 -10.25 6.42
N ALA A 109 -18.71 -10.24 5.47
CA ALA A 109 -17.64 -9.24 5.43
C ALA A 109 -18.19 -7.84 5.15
N ALA A 110 -19.19 -7.70 4.28
CA ALA A 110 -19.88 -6.44 3.99
C ALA A 110 -20.58 -5.89 5.24
N GLN A 111 -21.38 -6.72 5.94
CA GLN A 111 -22.04 -6.34 7.19
C GLN A 111 -21.07 -5.91 8.29
N LYS A 112 -19.90 -6.58 8.37
CA LYS A 112 -18.87 -6.26 9.36
C LYS A 112 -18.17 -4.93 9.06
N LYS A 113 -18.10 -4.56 7.78
CA LYS A 113 -17.52 -3.30 7.32
C LYS A 113 -18.46 -2.13 7.61
N GLU A 114 -19.76 -2.27 7.29
CA GLU A 114 -20.78 -1.28 7.61
C GLU A 114 -20.88 -1.00 9.12
N LYS A 115 -20.83 -2.07 9.95
CA LYS A 115 -20.79 -1.91 11.41
C LYS A 115 -19.57 -1.16 11.92
N LYS A 116 -18.40 -1.34 11.28
CA LYS A 116 -17.18 -0.62 11.67
C LYS A 116 -17.22 0.86 11.25
N GLU A 117 -17.76 1.17 10.10
CA GLU A 117 -17.92 2.54 9.61
C GLU A 117 -18.95 3.31 10.46
N ALA A 118 -20.09 2.69 10.81
CA ALA A 118 -21.09 3.26 11.68
C ALA A 118 -20.60 3.54 13.13
N VAL A 119 -19.64 2.76 13.63
CA VAL A 119 -19.03 2.98 14.96
C VAL A 119 -17.98 4.09 14.91
N GLN A 120 -17.34 4.33 13.78
CA GLN A 120 -16.33 5.36 13.63
C GLN A 120 -16.95 6.76 13.38
N GLU A 121 -18.17 6.84 12.84
CA GLU A 121 -18.91 8.09 12.64
C GLU A 121 -19.58 8.60 13.92
N ASN A 122 -19.70 7.78 14.96
CA ASN A 122 -20.29 8.11 16.27
C ASN A 122 -19.27 8.35 17.39
N ALA A 123 -17.99 8.55 17.10
CA ALA A 123 -17.02 8.97 18.10
C ALA A 123 -17.01 10.51 18.13
N PRO A 124 -17.43 11.16 19.26
CA PRO A 124 -17.34 12.60 19.38
C PRO A 124 -15.87 13.02 19.38
N GLU A 125 -15.58 14.04 18.58
CA GLU A 125 -14.30 14.78 18.63
C GLU A 125 -14.06 15.24 20.08
N ALA A 126 -13.25 14.51 20.80
CA ALA A 126 -12.65 14.98 22.02
C ALA A 126 -11.26 15.52 21.67
N SER A 127 -11.18 16.81 21.46
CA SER A 127 -9.93 17.55 21.51
C SER A 127 -9.31 17.40 22.90
N PRO A 128 -8.06 16.99 23.03
CA PRO A 128 -7.28 17.32 24.22
C PRO A 128 -6.36 18.50 23.89
N ALA A 129 -6.81 19.69 24.25
CA ALA A 129 -5.89 20.74 24.62
C ALA A 129 -5.29 20.37 25.98
N VAL A 130 -4.07 19.92 25.98
CA VAL A 130 -3.23 19.91 27.18
C VAL A 130 -1.93 20.59 26.81
N GLN A 131 -1.86 21.86 27.21
CA GLN A 131 -0.62 22.56 27.44
C GLN A 131 0.16 21.80 28.52
N ALA A 132 1.34 21.35 28.20
CA ALA A 132 2.34 20.96 29.18
C ALA A 132 3.51 21.94 29.03
N GLU A 133 3.62 22.81 30.03
CA GLU A 133 4.76 23.64 30.34
C GLU A 133 6.05 22.81 30.33
N ILE A 134 7.03 23.33 29.65
CA ILE A 134 8.42 22.87 29.72
C ILE A 134 9.08 23.77 30.76
N PRO A 135 9.58 23.26 31.89
CA PRO A 135 10.48 24.04 32.72
C PRO A 135 11.88 24.05 32.10
N ALA A 136 12.40 25.25 31.87
CA ALA A 136 13.79 25.49 31.54
C ALA A 136 14.70 25.14 32.73
N PRO A 137 15.87 24.60 32.54
CA PRO A 137 16.95 24.72 33.51
C PRO A 137 17.85 25.89 33.14
N GLU A 138 18.10 26.67 34.16
CA GLU A 138 18.94 27.81 34.36
C GLU A 138 20.39 27.63 33.92
N ALA A 139 20.97 28.74 33.57
CA ALA A 139 22.35 29.00 33.18
C ALA A 139 23.41 28.56 34.22
N ALA A 140 24.52 28.08 33.71
CA ALA A 140 25.80 28.29 34.37
C ALA A 140 26.84 28.64 33.30
N GLU A 141 27.30 29.87 33.39
CA GLU A 141 28.54 30.43 32.81
C GLU A 141 29.74 29.58 33.18
N ASP A 142 30.68 29.37 32.30
CA ASP A 142 32.01 29.94 32.48
C ASP A 142 32.99 29.60 31.34
N GLN A 143 33.61 30.66 30.80
CA GLN A 143 34.96 30.82 30.35
C GLN A 143 35.48 30.13 29.07
N GLN A 144 35.63 31.00 28.07
CA GLN A 144 36.72 30.97 27.08
C GLN A 144 38.13 31.09 27.76
N PRO A 145 39.23 30.69 27.10
CA PRO A 145 39.81 31.54 26.04
C PRO A 145 40.47 30.77 24.88
N VAL A 146 40.52 31.37 23.73
CA VAL A 146 41.52 31.25 22.68
C VAL A 146 42.86 31.87 23.11
N PRO A 147 44.04 31.56 22.63
CA PRO A 147 44.49 31.69 21.24
C PRO A 147 45.50 30.63 20.81
N ASP A 148 45.95 30.43 19.62
CA ASP A 148 46.96 31.19 18.88
C ASP A 148 47.38 30.47 17.60
N GLU A 149 47.75 31.23 16.66
CA GLU A 149 48.34 30.96 15.36
C GLU A 149 49.50 29.98 15.35
N THR A 150 49.67 29.24 14.25
CA THR A 150 50.94 29.35 13.49
C THR A 150 50.78 28.80 12.07
N LYS A 151 51.04 29.69 11.13
CA LYS A 151 51.51 29.48 9.77
C LYS A 151 52.60 28.41 9.67
N THR A 152 52.60 27.62 8.62
CA THR A 152 53.82 27.40 7.80
C THR A 152 53.42 26.96 6.38
N GLU A 153 53.76 27.81 5.42
CA GLU A 153 54.02 27.51 4.01
C GLU A 153 55.26 26.62 3.91
N VAL A 154 55.28 25.76 2.90
CA VAL A 154 56.43 25.42 2.01
C VAL A 154 55.87 24.49 0.93
N LYS A 155 55.61 24.82 -0.35
CA LYS A 155 56.48 25.02 -1.51
C LYS A 155 57.33 23.79 -1.88
N GLY A 156 57.15 23.36 -3.15
CA GLY A 156 58.18 22.66 -3.95
C GLY A 156 57.69 21.34 -4.52
N ASP A 157 57.40 21.32 -5.81
CA ASP A 157 58.24 20.91 -6.93
C ASP A 157 58.53 19.38 -6.98
N ASP A 158 57.99 18.68 -7.93
CA ASP A 158 58.58 18.10 -9.13
C ASP A 158 57.53 17.35 -9.94
#